data_1eff6fa761645b1aa9a7baad69ffcfc4
#
_entry.id   1eff6fa761645b1aa9a7baad69ffcfc4
#
_cell.length_a   1.000
_cell.length_b   1.000
_cell.length_c   1.000
_cell.angle_alpha   90.00
_cell.angle_beta   90.00
_cell.angle_gamma   90.00
#
_symmetry.space_group_name_H-M   'P 1'
#
loop_
_entity.id
_entity.type
_entity.pdbx_description
1 polymer ?
#
loop_
_entity_poly.entity_id
_entity_poly.type
_entity_poly.pdbx_seq_one_letter_code
_entity_poly.pdbx_strand_id
1 'polypeptide(L)'
;MFDMPIATQNPQTRPFSIVLLTYAAILAGLLAGAPMAHASGEIGQASGLPVPRFVSLKSDRVNVRGGPTKDHDVAWVFTRAGLPVEVTAEFENWRRIRDWEGAEGWVYHSLLSGRRTVVVTARSKDEVVPLNDGADAAAPVTARLQPGVIATVRRCTGTWCRISGPGFDGWAPQERLWGVYPNEKVD
;
A
#
# COMPACT_ATOMS: atom_id res chain seq x y z
N MET A 1 -29.02 -17.95 -78.59
CA MET A 1 -28.50 -17.82 -79.95
C MET A 1 -27.46 -16.75 -79.97
N PHE A 2 -26.24 -17.06 -80.37
CA PHE A 2 -24.99 -16.27 -80.42
C PHE A 2 -24.24 -16.25 -79.08
N ASP A 3 -23.34 -17.08 -78.81
CA ASP A 3 -22.04 -17.53 -79.31
C ASP A 3 -20.94 -16.46 -79.26
N MET A 4 -19.99 -16.61 -78.29
CA MET A 4 -18.53 -16.51 -78.31
C MET A 4 -17.83 -15.18 -78.75
N PRO A 5 -16.55 -14.94 -78.38
CA PRO A 5 -15.53 -15.86 -77.89
C PRO A 5 -14.64 -15.35 -76.73
N ILE A 6 -13.88 -16.27 -76.18
CA ILE A 6 -12.75 -16.29 -75.31
C ILE A 6 -11.57 -15.44 -75.80
N ALA A 7 -10.96 -14.66 -74.95
CA ALA A 7 -9.59 -14.16 -75.16
C ALA A 7 -8.74 -14.47 -73.95
N THR A 8 -7.91 -15.44 -74.10
CA THR A 8 -6.74 -15.77 -73.28
C THR A 8 -5.70 -14.68 -73.39
N GLN A 9 -5.25 -14.14 -72.24
CA GLN A 9 -3.96 -13.44 -72.18
C GLN A 9 -3.15 -13.87 -70.97
N ASN A 10 -1.97 -14.26 -71.26
CA ASN A 10 -0.81 -14.82 -70.61
C ASN A 10 -0.26 -14.03 -69.48
N PRO A 11 0.24 -14.65 -68.33
CA PRO A 11 0.83 -13.96 -67.21
C PRO A 11 2.26 -13.55 -67.53
N GLN A 12 2.49 -12.28 -67.52
CA GLN A 12 3.84 -11.72 -67.47
C GLN A 12 4.36 -11.73 -65.99
N THR A 13 5.25 -12.64 -65.75
CA THR A 13 6.12 -12.70 -64.59
C THR A 13 7.04 -11.47 -64.53
N ARG A 14 6.92 -10.64 -63.51
CA ARG A 14 7.96 -9.69 -63.14
C ARG A 14 8.54 -10.09 -61.80
N PRO A 15 9.88 -10.13 -61.65
CA PRO A 15 10.53 -10.48 -60.42
C PRO A 15 10.50 -9.27 -59.47
N PHE A 16 9.84 -9.40 -58.34
CA PHE A 16 10.06 -8.50 -57.20
C PHE A 16 11.31 -8.97 -56.46
N SER A 17 12.43 -8.43 -56.90
CA SER A 17 13.70 -8.53 -56.19
C SER A 17 13.78 -7.46 -55.10
N ILE A 18 14.04 -7.96 -53.91
CA ILE A 18 14.95 -7.35 -52.93
C ILE A 18 14.68 -5.90 -52.51
N VAL A 19 13.73 -5.65 -51.59
CA VAL A 19 13.83 -4.58 -50.58
C VAL A 19 13.12 -5.07 -49.29
N LEU A 20 13.68 -6.04 -48.62
CA LEU A 20 13.14 -6.54 -47.35
C LEU A 20 14.28 -7.03 -46.45
N LEU A 21 15.27 -6.19 -46.19
CA LEU A 21 16.38 -6.52 -45.29
C LEU A 21 17.04 -5.27 -44.66
N THR A 22 16.26 -4.30 -44.16
CA THR A 22 16.85 -3.20 -43.33
C THR A 22 15.96 -2.64 -42.26
N TYR A 23 14.85 -3.30 -41.84
CA TYR A 23 14.02 -2.81 -40.73
C TYR A 23 14.01 -3.71 -39.50
N ALA A 24 14.89 -4.67 -39.38
CA ALA A 24 14.92 -5.61 -38.24
C ALA A 24 15.98 -5.29 -37.17
N ALA A 25 16.64 -4.13 -37.19
CA ALA A 25 17.77 -3.83 -36.30
C ALA A 25 17.59 -2.61 -35.38
N ILE A 26 16.38 -2.04 -35.23
CA ILE A 26 16.17 -0.82 -34.37
C ILE A 26 15.15 -1.03 -33.23
N LEU A 27 14.72 -2.26 -32.95
CA LEU A 27 13.76 -2.51 -31.84
C LEU A 27 14.38 -3.21 -30.61
N ALA A 28 15.69 -3.24 -30.48
CA ALA A 28 16.38 -3.91 -29.36
C ALA A 28 17.12 -2.93 -28.42
N GLY A 29 16.58 -1.75 -28.14
CA GLY A 29 17.33 -0.75 -27.40
C GLY A 29 16.58 0.19 -26.47
N LEU A 30 15.38 -0.15 -25.94
CA LEU A 30 14.64 0.74 -25.00
C LEU A 30 13.90 -0.03 -23.91
N LEU A 31 14.56 -1.01 -23.30
CA LEU A 31 14.26 -1.44 -21.93
C LEU A 31 15.17 -0.66 -20.95
N ALA A 32 15.12 0.67 -21.03
CA ALA A 32 15.61 1.51 -19.97
C ALA A 32 14.68 1.29 -18.78
N GLY A 33 15.16 0.56 -17.76
CA GLY A 33 14.47 0.38 -16.50
C GLY A 33 14.05 1.75 -15.98
N ALA A 34 12.75 1.98 -15.85
CA ALA A 34 12.24 3.17 -15.20
C ALA A 34 12.84 3.18 -13.78
N PRO A 35 13.50 4.27 -13.35
CA PRO A 35 13.94 4.39 -11.96
C PRO A 35 12.69 4.26 -11.10
N MET A 36 12.69 3.30 -10.17
CA MET A 36 11.70 3.27 -9.10
C MET A 36 11.89 4.56 -8.32
N ALA A 37 11.01 5.52 -8.58
CA ALA A 37 10.91 6.72 -7.79
C ALA A 37 10.58 6.28 -6.36
N HIS A 38 11.56 6.30 -5.49
CA HIS A 38 11.33 6.31 -4.05
C HIS A 38 10.54 7.61 -3.82
N ALA A 39 9.27 7.48 -3.49
CA ALA A 39 8.50 8.63 -3.03
C ALA A 39 9.18 9.14 -1.75
N SER A 40 10.05 10.12 -1.90
CA SER A 40 10.50 10.96 -0.80
C SER A 40 9.25 11.63 -0.27
N GLY A 41 8.79 11.22 0.92
CA GLY A 41 7.60 11.77 1.54
C GLY A 41 7.72 13.29 1.61
N GLU A 42 6.68 13.98 1.14
CA GLU A 42 6.56 15.42 1.29
C GLU A 42 6.56 15.77 2.78
N ILE A 43 7.20 16.87 3.16
CA ILE A 43 7.15 17.36 4.54
C ILE A 43 5.85 18.13 4.74
N GLY A 44 5.04 17.68 5.67
CA GLY A 44 3.77 18.31 6.02
C GLY A 44 3.99 19.72 6.57
N GLN A 45 3.33 20.69 5.98
CA GLN A 45 3.52 22.11 6.29
C GLN A 45 3.11 22.48 7.72
N ALA A 46 2.12 21.78 8.28
CA ALA A 46 1.60 22.10 9.62
C ALA A 46 2.35 21.41 10.75
N SER A 47 2.96 20.25 10.51
CA SER A 47 3.65 19.47 11.54
C SER A 47 5.17 19.44 11.41
N GLY A 48 5.71 19.71 10.20
CA GLY A 48 7.11 19.50 9.86
C GLY A 48 7.52 18.02 9.78
N LEU A 49 6.55 17.10 9.78
CA LEU A 49 6.79 15.66 9.72
C LEU A 49 6.53 15.11 8.31
N PRO A 50 7.13 13.97 7.93
CA PRO A 50 6.87 13.34 6.64
C PRO A 50 5.37 13.02 6.44
N VAL A 51 4.91 13.18 5.20
CA VAL A 51 3.60 12.75 4.72
C VAL A 51 3.84 11.93 3.45
N PRO A 52 3.32 10.69 3.33
CA PRO A 52 2.46 10.01 4.31
C PRO A 52 3.25 9.50 5.55
N ARG A 53 2.53 9.25 6.65
CA ARG A 53 3.10 8.61 7.84
C ARG A 53 2.02 7.91 8.66
N PHE A 54 2.40 6.85 9.37
CA PHE A 54 1.52 6.19 10.32
C PHE A 54 1.55 6.86 11.70
N VAL A 55 0.36 6.99 12.28
CA VAL A 55 0.09 7.45 13.64
C VAL A 55 -0.99 6.57 14.25
N SER A 56 -1.32 6.75 15.53
CA SER A 56 -2.42 6.03 16.17
C SER A 56 -3.49 6.96 16.72
N LEU A 57 -4.71 6.48 16.83
CA LEU A 57 -5.78 7.20 17.53
C LEU A 57 -5.49 7.26 19.02
N LYS A 58 -5.64 8.44 19.62
CA LYS A 58 -5.31 8.69 21.02
C LYS A 58 -6.42 8.25 21.97
N SER A 59 -7.67 8.33 21.54
CA SER A 59 -8.84 8.01 22.35
C SER A 59 -9.71 6.94 21.69
N ASP A 60 -10.61 6.40 22.49
CA ASP A 60 -11.61 5.41 22.06
C ASP A 60 -12.82 6.03 21.33
N ARG A 61 -12.88 7.36 21.24
CA ARG A 61 -13.90 8.06 20.44
C ARG A 61 -13.26 9.17 19.63
N VAL A 62 -13.17 8.96 18.32
CA VAL A 62 -12.57 9.90 17.37
C VAL A 62 -13.52 10.13 16.21
N ASN A 63 -14.05 11.35 16.11
CA ASN A 63 -14.87 11.77 14.97
C ASN A 63 -13.98 12.01 13.74
N VAL A 64 -14.36 11.40 12.63
CA VAL A 64 -13.80 11.64 11.30
C VAL A 64 -14.79 12.45 10.50
N ARG A 65 -14.32 13.52 9.88
CA ARG A 65 -15.16 14.46 9.14
C ARG A 65 -14.89 14.41 7.65
N GLY A 66 -15.87 14.87 6.85
CA GLY A 66 -15.73 14.97 5.40
C GLY A 66 -14.76 16.06 4.92
N GLY A 67 -14.36 17.00 5.81
CA GLY A 67 -13.43 18.07 5.48
C GLY A 67 -12.70 18.65 6.69
N PRO A 68 -11.73 19.55 6.47
CA PRO A 68 -10.78 20.02 7.48
C PRO A 68 -11.30 21.20 8.31
N THR A 69 -12.59 21.19 8.68
CA THR A 69 -13.16 22.16 9.64
C THR A 69 -14.19 21.47 10.54
N LYS A 70 -14.59 22.16 11.61
CA LYS A 70 -15.65 21.68 12.52
C LYS A 70 -17.05 21.72 11.89
N ASP A 71 -17.21 22.48 10.83
CA ASP A 71 -18.51 22.70 10.14
C ASP A 71 -18.85 21.55 9.19
N HIS A 72 -17.85 20.74 8.82
CA HIS A 72 -18.11 19.53 8.03
C HIS A 72 -18.75 18.44 8.89
N ASP A 73 -19.67 17.71 8.29
CA ASP A 73 -20.35 16.58 8.92
C ASP A 73 -19.38 15.51 9.39
N VAL A 74 -19.75 14.83 10.47
CA VAL A 74 -19.07 13.63 10.93
C VAL A 74 -19.46 12.48 10.00
N ALA A 75 -18.50 12.01 9.22
CA ALA A 75 -18.70 10.90 8.28
C ALA A 75 -18.79 9.57 9.02
N TRP A 76 -17.91 9.36 10.03
CA TRP A 76 -17.96 8.20 10.95
C TRP A 76 -17.22 8.48 12.24
N VAL A 77 -17.31 7.54 13.18
CA VAL A 77 -16.66 7.62 14.48
C VAL A 77 -15.87 6.34 14.73
N PHE A 78 -14.59 6.47 14.99
CA PHE A 78 -13.81 5.36 15.54
C PHE A 78 -14.11 5.18 17.02
N THR A 79 -14.20 3.91 17.45
CA THR A 79 -14.56 3.54 18.84
C THR A 79 -13.47 2.73 19.54
N ARG A 80 -12.25 2.72 19.01
CA ARG A 80 -11.11 1.98 19.59
C ARG A 80 -9.86 2.85 19.63
N ALA A 81 -9.33 3.08 20.83
CA ALA A 81 -8.02 3.73 20.99
C ALA A 81 -6.89 2.87 20.42
N GLY A 82 -5.83 3.52 19.96
CA GLY A 82 -4.64 2.84 19.44
C GLY A 82 -4.78 2.29 18.03
N LEU A 83 -5.91 2.45 17.34
CA LEU A 83 -6.01 2.10 15.93
C LEU A 83 -4.96 2.86 15.12
N PRO A 84 -4.14 2.19 14.29
CA PRO A 84 -3.25 2.86 13.36
C PRO A 84 -4.07 3.51 12.24
N VAL A 85 -3.65 4.70 11.84
CA VAL A 85 -4.15 5.39 10.66
C VAL A 85 -2.97 6.04 9.93
N GLU A 86 -3.06 6.14 8.63
CA GLU A 86 -2.05 6.82 7.83
C GLU A 86 -2.46 8.27 7.59
N VAL A 87 -1.63 9.24 7.97
CA VAL A 87 -1.81 10.65 7.61
C VAL A 87 -1.38 10.83 6.17
N THR A 88 -2.31 11.18 5.30
CA THR A 88 -2.08 11.36 3.85
C THR A 88 -1.98 12.81 3.43
N ALA A 89 -2.50 13.76 4.24
CA ALA A 89 -2.39 15.20 4.01
C ALA A 89 -2.56 15.98 5.32
N GLU A 90 -2.16 17.24 5.30
CA GLU A 90 -2.31 18.18 6.41
C GLU A 90 -2.97 19.47 5.94
N PHE A 91 -3.83 20.01 6.77
CA PHE A 91 -4.40 21.35 6.61
C PHE A 91 -4.55 21.98 8.00
N GLU A 92 -3.78 23.00 8.32
CA GLU A 92 -3.77 23.63 9.65
C GLU A 92 -3.69 22.60 10.81
N ASN A 93 -4.75 22.57 11.65
CA ASN A 93 -4.87 21.63 12.77
C ASN A 93 -5.50 20.26 12.38
N TRP A 94 -5.77 20.04 11.10
CA TRP A 94 -6.43 18.84 10.62
C TRP A 94 -5.46 17.94 9.88
N ARG A 95 -5.72 16.63 9.98
CA ARG A 95 -4.97 15.58 9.27
C ARG A 95 -5.96 14.77 8.47
N ARG A 96 -5.73 14.66 7.15
CA ARG A 96 -6.43 13.67 6.34
C ARG A 96 -5.83 12.32 6.68
N ILE A 97 -6.69 11.40 7.08
CA ILE A 97 -6.26 10.07 7.44
C ILE A 97 -6.88 9.04 6.51
N ARG A 98 -6.19 7.90 6.37
CA ARG A 98 -6.68 6.69 5.72
C ARG A 98 -6.58 5.53 6.71
N ASP A 99 -7.63 4.70 6.79
CA ASP A 99 -7.63 3.51 7.62
C ASP A 99 -7.23 2.25 6.83
N TRP A 100 -7.23 1.09 7.48
CA TRP A 100 -6.85 -0.20 6.88
C TRP A 100 -7.86 -0.71 5.84
N GLU A 101 -9.08 -0.19 5.81
CA GLU A 101 -10.12 -0.49 4.82
C GLU A 101 -10.07 0.46 3.63
N GLY A 102 -9.21 1.48 3.69
CA GLY A 102 -9.03 2.50 2.66
C GLY A 102 -9.98 3.69 2.79
N ALA A 103 -10.80 3.78 3.84
CA ALA A 103 -11.66 4.92 4.07
C ALA A 103 -10.84 6.15 4.47
N GLU A 104 -11.18 7.31 3.91
CA GLU A 104 -10.45 8.56 4.12
C GLU A 104 -11.34 9.66 4.69
N GLY A 105 -10.79 10.47 5.60
CA GLY A 105 -11.45 11.63 6.16
C GLY A 105 -10.52 12.47 7.04
N TRP A 106 -11.06 13.47 7.69
CA TRP A 106 -10.30 14.46 8.42
C TRP A 106 -10.48 14.33 9.94
N VAL A 107 -9.35 14.30 10.64
CA VAL A 107 -9.28 14.20 12.11
C VAL A 107 -8.48 15.37 12.65
N TYR A 108 -8.91 15.92 13.79
CA TYR A 108 -8.17 16.98 14.47
C TYR A 108 -6.89 16.41 15.10
N HIS A 109 -5.76 17.09 14.89
CA HIS A 109 -4.42 16.57 15.22
C HIS A 109 -4.24 16.10 16.66
N SER A 110 -4.91 16.78 17.64
CA SER A 110 -4.77 16.43 19.05
C SER A 110 -5.37 15.06 19.42
N LEU A 111 -6.20 14.49 18.54
CA LEU A 111 -6.77 13.15 18.69
C LEU A 111 -5.84 12.04 18.15
N LEU A 112 -4.69 12.44 17.62
CA LEU A 112 -3.66 11.54 17.08
C LEU A 112 -2.45 11.48 18.02
N SER A 113 -1.77 10.35 17.99
CA SER A 113 -0.57 10.06 18.78
C SER A 113 0.53 9.53 17.87
N GLY A 114 1.78 9.97 18.08
CA GLY A 114 2.95 9.43 17.39
C GLY A 114 3.33 8.00 17.81
N ARG A 115 2.60 7.39 18.75
CA ARG A 115 2.85 5.99 19.13
C ARG A 115 2.58 5.06 17.95
N ARG A 116 3.54 4.21 17.62
CA ARG A 116 3.42 3.27 16.52
C ARG A 116 2.65 2.04 16.96
N THR A 117 1.53 1.84 16.30
CA THR A 117 0.70 0.66 16.47
C THR A 117 0.42 0.02 15.10
N VAL A 118 -0.01 -1.23 15.13
CA VAL A 118 -0.41 -1.99 13.95
C VAL A 118 -1.74 -2.68 14.20
N VAL A 119 -2.48 -2.93 13.12
CA VAL A 119 -3.58 -3.90 13.08
C VAL A 119 -3.05 -5.15 12.37
N VAL A 120 -3.30 -6.31 12.95
CA VAL A 120 -3.04 -7.59 12.32
C VAL A 120 -4.01 -7.78 11.17
N THR A 121 -3.49 -8.01 9.97
CA THR A 121 -4.27 -8.28 8.76
C THR A 121 -4.10 -9.73 8.34
N ALA A 122 -5.14 -10.32 7.77
CA ALA A 122 -5.11 -11.66 7.23
C ALA A 122 -5.64 -11.68 5.79
N ARG A 123 -5.26 -12.70 5.03
CA ARG A 123 -5.72 -12.90 3.64
C ARG A 123 -7.15 -13.42 3.58
N SER A 124 -7.60 -14.06 4.67
CA SER A 124 -8.98 -14.56 4.85
C SER A 124 -9.45 -14.35 6.29
N LYS A 125 -10.78 -14.38 6.51
CA LYS A 125 -11.38 -14.14 7.83
C LYS A 125 -10.97 -15.17 8.89
N ASP A 126 -10.70 -16.40 8.48
CA ASP A 126 -10.39 -17.52 9.39
C ASP A 126 -8.88 -17.73 9.56
N GLU A 127 -8.07 -16.95 8.86
CA GLU A 127 -6.62 -17.05 8.94
C GLU A 127 -6.10 -16.34 10.19
N VAL A 128 -5.36 -17.07 11.01
CA VAL A 128 -4.63 -16.50 12.15
C VAL A 128 -3.18 -16.25 11.77
N VAL A 129 -2.60 -15.17 12.31
CA VAL A 129 -1.21 -14.80 12.09
C VAL A 129 -0.36 -15.34 13.24
N PRO A 130 0.63 -16.21 12.98
CA PRO A 130 1.54 -16.69 14.01
C PRO A 130 2.41 -15.54 14.52
N LEU A 131 2.63 -15.52 15.81
CA LEU A 131 3.57 -14.68 16.51
C LEU A 131 4.73 -15.55 16.98
N ASN A 132 5.92 -15.29 16.48
CA ASN A 132 7.10 -16.14 16.71
C ASN A 132 8.00 -15.55 17.81
N ASP A 133 8.80 -16.39 18.44
CA ASP A 133 9.79 -15.96 19.42
C ASP A 133 10.93 -15.15 18.78
N GLY A 134 11.26 -15.43 17.52
CA GLY A 134 12.28 -14.74 16.73
C GLY A 134 11.76 -14.20 15.40
N ALA A 135 12.56 -13.34 14.76
CA ALA A 135 12.31 -12.77 13.44
C ALA A 135 12.58 -13.79 12.31
N ASP A 136 12.02 -14.99 12.43
CA ASP A 136 12.21 -16.12 11.55
C ASP A 136 10.93 -16.97 11.50
N ALA A 137 10.58 -17.48 10.33
CA ALA A 137 9.44 -18.37 10.12
C ALA A 137 9.63 -19.75 10.80
N ALA A 138 10.87 -20.20 10.99
CA ALA A 138 11.21 -21.45 11.68
C ALA A 138 11.26 -21.31 13.21
N ALA A 139 11.22 -20.08 13.74
CA ALA A 139 11.22 -19.85 15.18
C ALA A 139 9.92 -20.36 15.84
N PRO A 140 9.96 -20.81 17.10
CA PRO A 140 8.80 -21.30 17.82
C PRO A 140 7.66 -20.29 17.84
N VAL A 141 6.43 -20.76 17.62
CA VAL A 141 5.22 -19.93 17.70
C VAL A 141 4.83 -19.75 19.17
N THR A 142 4.79 -18.52 19.65
CA THR A 142 4.42 -18.14 21.03
C THR A 142 2.94 -17.80 21.17
N ALA A 143 2.32 -17.27 20.11
CA ALA A 143 0.90 -16.94 20.08
C ALA A 143 0.34 -17.02 18.65
N ARG A 144 -0.97 -16.98 18.53
CA ARG A 144 -1.67 -16.82 17.25
C ARG A 144 -2.67 -15.68 17.38
N LEU A 145 -2.54 -14.68 16.50
CA LEU A 145 -3.34 -13.48 16.54
C LEU A 145 -4.42 -13.52 15.45
N GLN A 146 -5.63 -13.16 15.83
CA GLN A 146 -6.72 -12.98 14.87
C GLN A 146 -6.57 -11.66 14.11
N PRO A 147 -7.13 -11.56 12.90
CA PRO A 147 -7.27 -10.28 12.20
C PRO A 147 -7.97 -9.24 13.06
N GLY A 148 -7.57 -7.97 12.94
CA GLY A 148 -8.14 -6.87 13.72
C GLY A 148 -7.55 -6.69 15.12
N VAL A 149 -6.64 -7.56 15.57
CA VAL A 149 -5.88 -7.35 16.81
C VAL A 149 -4.98 -6.14 16.64
N ILE A 150 -5.07 -5.20 17.60
CA ILE A 150 -4.18 -4.02 17.68
C ILE A 150 -2.99 -4.36 18.56
N ALA A 151 -1.79 -4.02 18.08
CA ALA A 151 -0.55 -4.23 18.83
C ALA A 151 0.35 -2.98 18.77
N THR A 152 1.20 -2.81 19.76
CA THR A 152 2.25 -1.78 19.75
C THR A 152 3.47 -2.33 19.03
N VAL A 153 4.02 -1.55 18.10
CA VAL A 153 5.30 -1.85 17.44
C VAL A 153 6.44 -1.58 18.42
N ARG A 154 7.31 -2.56 18.57
CA ARG A 154 8.54 -2.46 19.37
C ARG A 154 9.76 -2.27 18.50
N ARG A 155 9.84 -3.04 17.41
CA ARG A 155 10.94 -2.99 16.46
C ARG A 155 10.50 -3.60 15.13
N CYS A 156 11.01 -3.10 14.00
CA CYS A 156 10.85 -3.72 12.69
C CYS A 156 12.21 -3.85 11.99
N THR A 157 12.44 -4.98 11.33
CA THR A 157 13.70 -5.28 10.62
C THR A 157 13.61 -5.02 9.10
N GLY A 158 12.42 -4.71 8.60
CA GLY A 158 12.09 -4.60 7.17
C GLY A 158 11.29 -5.80 6.64
N THR A 159 11.34 -6.95 7.32
CA THR A 159 10.57 -8.15 6.98
C THR A 159 9.73 -8.68 8.15
N TRP A 160 10.18 -8.44 9.37
CA TRP A 160 9.55 -8.86 10.62
C TRP A 160 9.40 -7.65 11.54
N CYS A 161 8.30 -7.62 12.29
CA CYS A 161 8.11 -6.66 13.37
C CYS A 161 7.88 -7.38 14.70
N ARG A 162 8.62 -6.98 15.76
CA ARG A 162 8.28 -7.31 17.12
C ARG A 162 7.12 -6.43 17.57
N ILE A 163 6.04 -7.06 17.94
CA ILE A 163 4.80 -6.42 18.38
C ILE A 163 4.38 -6.95 19.74
N SER A 164 3.72 -6.12 20.52
CA SER A 164 3.23 -6.50 21.84
C SER A 164 1.86 -5.94 22.14
N GLY A 165 1.11 -6.65 22.97
CA GLY A 165 -0.19 -6.27 23.49
C GLY A 165 -0.51 -7.00 24.79
N PRO A 166 -1.73 -6.87 25.32
CA PRO A 166 -2.11 -7.59 26.52
C PRO A 166 -2.01 -9.10 26.30
N GLY A 167 -1.10 -9.74 27.06
CA GLY A 167 -0.93 -11.19 27.05
C GLY A 167 -0.09 -11.76 25.90
N PHE A 168 0.53 -10.95 25.06
CA PHE A 168 1.41 -11.42 24.00
C PHE A 168 2.58 -10.44 23.71
N ASP A 169 3.71 -11.00 23.31
CA ASP A 169 4.89 -10.29 22.77
C ASP A 169 5.62 -11.27 21.85
N GLY A 170 6.04 -10.81 20.66
CA GLY A 170 6.77 -11.65 19.70
C GLY A 170 6.85 -11.01 18.32
N TRP A 171 7.31 -11.80 17.35
CA TRP A 171 7.60 -11.39 15.99
C TRP A 171 6.52 -11.84 15.01
N ALA A 172 5.99 -10.93 14.21
CA ALA A 172 5.07 -11.20 13.11
C ALA A 172 5.69 -10.77 11.78
N PRO A 173 5.36 -11.45 10.66
CA PRO A 173 5.73 -10.97 9.33
C PRO A 173 5.16 -9.57 9.08
N GLN A 174 5.99 -8.64 8.60
CA GLN A 174 5.62 -7.24 8.41
C GLN A 174 4.48 -7.08 7.39
N GLU A 175 4.43 -7.93 6.38
CA GLU A 175 3.36 -7.97 5.37
C GLU A 175 1.96 -8.31 5.93
N ARG A 176 1.90 -8.77 7.17
CA ARG A 176 0.66 -9.12 7.89
C ARG A 176 0.22 -8.02 8.85
N LEU A 177 0.81 -6.83 8.74
CA LEU A 177 0.61 -5.71 9.65
C LEU A 177 0.27 -4.45 8.87
N TRP A 178 -0.87 -3.83 9.15
CA TRP A 178 -1.17 -2.47 8.74
C TRP A 178 -0.71 -1.51 9.83
N GLY A 179 0.00 -0.46 9.47
CA GLY A 179 0.58 0.52 10.41
C GLY A 179 2.09 0.64 10.29
N VAL A 180 2.69 -0.14 9.38
CA VAL A 180 4.10 -0.07 8.97
C VAL A 180 4.19 -0.16 7.46
N TYR A 181 5.17 0.53 6.87
CA TYR A 181 5.42 0.47 5.43
C TYR A 181 6.21 -0.79 5.05
N PRO A 182 6.07 -1.28 3.81
CA PRO A 182 6.93 -2.34 3.31
C PRO A 182 8.41 -1.97 3.48
N ASN A 183 9.20 -2.90 4.01
CA ASN A 183 10.64 -2.75 4.28
C ASN A 183 10.99 -1.64 5.30
N GLU A 184 10.03 -1.06 6.00
CA GLU A 184 10.28 -0.08 7.05
C GLU A 184 11.05 -0.72 8.21
N LYS A 185 12.07 -0.02 8.69
CA LYS A 185 12.79 -0.35 9.91
C LYS A 185 12.35 0.60 11.01
N VAL A 186 12.06 0.04 12.17
CA VAL A 186 11.69 0.79 13.38
C VAL A 186 12.55 0.25 14.51
N ASP A 187 13.26 1.13 15.18
CA ASP A 187 14.12 0.84 16.35
C ASP A 187 13.42 1.20 17.67
#